data_e2c05dff1af276d5245036dc42f78108
#
_entry.id   e2c05dff1af276d5245036dc42f78108
#
_cell.length_a   1.000
_cell.length_b   1.000
_cell.length_c   1.000
_cell.angle_alpha   90.00
_cell.angle_beta   90.00
_cell.angle_gamma   90.00
#
_symmetry.space_group_name_H-M   'P 1'
#
loop_
_entity.id
_entity.type
_entity.pdbx_description
1 polymer ?
#
loop_
_entity_poly.entity_id
_entity_poly.type
_entity_poly.pdbx_seq_one_letter_code
_entity_poly.pdbx_strand_id
1 'polypeptide(L)'
;MTSTPDPYFGRSEVSNSDLTWLRNYNLPDEDQVFKERAYKFGTLIDAIVTEPVKVDYFNFRVEELQDSEEDFEKAIEMKKAFYKDPLANHILKQSDMQKVMIKKRSFKYDEIDFELPVRCKWDLWMDGLRWGGDLKSTT
;
A
#
# COMPACT_ATOMS: atom_id res chain seq x y z
N MET A 1 -13.82 -15.71 -15.56
CA MET A 1 -12.56 -14.95 -15.77
C MET A 1 -11.61 -15.31 -14.65
N THR A 2 -10.50 -15.94 -14.95
CA THR A 2 -9.46 -16.21 -13.96
C THR A 2 -8.74 -14.90 -13.68
N SER A 3 -8.99 -14.30 -12.51
CA SER A 3 -8.21 -13.14 -12.07
C SER A 3 -6.75 -13.53 -11.99
N THR A 4 -5.88 -12.75 -12.59
CA THR A 4 -4.43 -12.93 -12.39
C THR A 4 -4.15 -12.84 -10.90
N PRO A 5 -3.44 -13.80 -10.29
CA PRO A 5 -3.12 -13.73 -8.87
C PRO A 5 -2.40 -12.43 -8.56
N ASP A 6 -2.77 -11.80 -7.44
CA ASP A 6 -2.09 -10.59 -6.98
C ASP A 6 -0.58 -10.89 -6.80
N PRO A 7 0.30 -10.06 -7.36
CA PRO A 7 1.75 -10.33 -7.32
C PRO A 7 2.36 -10.21 -5.93
N TYR A 8 1.63 -9.69 -4.96
CA TYR A 8 2.12 -9.43 -3.60
C TYR A 8 1.35 -10.20 -2.52
N PHE A 9 0.01 -10.18 -2.54
CA PHE A 9 -0.81 -10.85 -1.53
C PHE A 9 -0.91 -12.37 -1.77
N GLY A 10 -1.07 -13.14 -0.68
CA GLY A 10 -1.20 -14.59 -0.74
C GLY A 10 0.11 -15.35 -1.01
N ARG A 11 1.25 -14.69 -0.99
CA ARG A 11 2.58 -15.29 -1.17
C ARG A 11 3.14 -15.82 0.15
N SER A 12 4.04 -16.79 0.05
CA SER A 12 4.70 -17.43 1.22
C SER A 12 5.83 -16.60 1.83
N GLU A 13 6.36 -15.61 1.09
CA GLU A 13 7.41 -14.72 1.60
C GLU A 13 6.84 -13.79 2.68
N VAL A 14 7.64 -13.51 3.70
CA VAL A 14 7.20 -12.72 4.87
C VAL A 14 7.25 -11.22 4.58
N SER A 15 6.15 -10.53 4.88
CA SER A 15 6.07 -9.06 4.85
C SER A 15 6.00 -8.46 6.25
N ASN A 16 6.20 -7.14 6.35
CA ASN A 16 6.04 -6.43 7.62
C ASN A 16 4.59 -6.50 8.16
N SER A 17 3.60 -6.52 7.27
CA SER A 17 2.19 -6.67 7.67
C SER A 17 1.90 -8.06 8.25
N ASP A 18 2.55 -9.11 7.76
CA ASP A 18 2.41 -10.45 8.33
C ASP A 18 2.96 -10.50 9.77
N LEU A 19 4.10 -9.83 10.01
CA LEU A 19 4.68 -9.72 11.35
C LEU A 19 3.79 -8.89 12.28
N THR A 20 3.19 -7.82 11.80
CA THR A 20 2.25 -7.00 12.56
C THR A 20 0.99 -7.80 12.92
N TRP A 21 0.45 -8.56 11.96
CA TRP A 21 -0.68 -9.45 12.20
C TRP A 21 -0.34 -10.50 13.26
N LEU A 22 0.81 -11.16 13.14
CA LEU A 22 1.26 -12.17 14.10
C LEU A 22 1.41 -11.59 15.52
N ARG A 23 2.03 -10.41 15.63
CA ARG A 23 2.20 -9.70 16.90
C ARG A 23 0.85 -9.40 17.57
N ASN A 24 -0.14 -9.03 16.78
CA ASN A 24 -1.44 -8.59 17.27
C ASN A 24 -2.48 -9.72 17.35
N TYR A 25 -2.09 -10.95 16.98
CA TYR A 25 -3.02 -12.08 16.85
C TYR A 25 -3.88 -12.35 18.09
N ASN A 26 -3.34 -12.15 19.28
CA ASN A 26 -4.02 -12.39 20.56
C ASN A 26 -4.49 -11.08 21.25
N LEU A 27 -4.37 -9.92 20.59
CA LEU A 27 -4.83 -8.67 21.17
C LEU A 27 -6.32 -8.45 20.86
N PRO A 28 -7.11 -7.96 21.82
CA PRO A 28 -8.49 -7.60 21.56
C PRO A 28 -8.56 -6.49 20.52
N ASP A 29 -9.52 -6.60 19.62
CA ASP A 29 -9.73 -5.64 18.53
C ASP A 29 -10.52 -4.43 19.06
N GLU A 30 -9.83 -3.55 19.75
CA GLU A 30 -10.39 -2.27 20.19
C GLU A 30 -10.42 -1.29 19.00
N ASP A 31 -11.59 -0.65 18.76
CA ASP A 31 -11.83 0.35 17.71
C ASP A 31 -11.80 -0.15 16.25
N GLN A 32 -12.39 -1.31 15.99
CA GLN A 32 -12.42 -1.92 14.66
C GLN A 32 -13.07 -1.03 13.58
N VAL A 33 -14.17 -0.36 13.90
CA VAL A 33 -14.92 0.48 12.92
C VAL A 33 -14.11 1.71 12.48
N PHE A 34 -13.43 2.37 13.41
CA PHE A 34 -12.59 3.53 13.07
C PHE A 34 -11.38 3.14 12.22
N LYS A 35 -10.74 2.03 12.59
CA LYS A 35 -9.62 1.47 11.82
C LYS A 35 -10.04 1.06 10.41
N GLU A 36 -11.22 0.45 10.26
CA GLU A 36 -11.74 0.01 8.97
C GLU A 36 -11.95 1.20 8.02
N ARG A 37 -12.55 2.30 8.48
CA ARG A 37 -12.72 3.51 7.66
C ARG A 37 -11.37 4.12 7.26
N ALA A 38 -10.43 4.20 8.19
CA ALA A 38 -9.09 4.71 7.91
C ALA A 38 -8.35 3.84 6.88
N TYR A 39 -8.47 2.52 6.96
CA TYR A 39 -7.90 1.61 5.98
C TYR A 39 -8.54 1.74 4.60
N LYS A 40 -9.87 1.85 4.52
CA LYS A 40 -10.59 2.08 3.26
C LYS A 40 -10.13 3.38 2.60
N PHE A 41 -10.07 4.46 3.37
CA PHE A 41 -9.62 5.75 2.85
C PHE A 41 -8.15 5.71 2.40
N GLY A 42 -7.27 5.05 3.15
CA GLY A 42 -5.88 4.83 2.76
C GLY A 42 -5.77 4.04 1.45
N THR A 43 -6.53 2.98 1.30
CA THR A 43 -6.60 2.18 0.07
C THR A 43 -7.11 3.00 -1.12
N LEU A 44 -8.13 3.83 -0.90
CA LEU A 44 -8.68 4.71 -1.92
C LEU A 44 -7.64 5.72 -2.43
N ILE A 45 -6.94 6.41 -1.53
CA ILE A 45 -5.89 7.36 -1.91
C ILE A 45 -4.75 6.67 -2.65
N ASP A 46 -4.30 5.53 -2.13
CA ASP A 46 -3.24 4.76 -2.78
C ASP A 46 -3.63 4.38 -4.21
N ALA A 47 -4.82 3.82 -4.40
CA ALA A 47 -5.32 3.45 -5.73
C ALA A 47 -5.47 4.66 -6.66
N ILE A 48 -6.07 5.76 -6.20
CA ILE A 48 -6.27 6.97 -7.02
C ILE A 48 -4.93 7.57 -7.49
N VAL A 49 -3.89 7.49 -6.67
CA VAL A 49 -2.56 8.04 -6.98
C VAL A 49 -1.72 7.06 -7.79
N THR A 50 -1.66 5.80 -7.40
CA THR A 50 -0.68 4.82 -7.93
C THR A 50 -1.27 3.81 -8.91
N GLU A 51 -2.56 3.48 -8.79
CA GLU A 51 -3.24 2.47 -9.61
C GLU A 51 -4.61 2.96 -10.13
N PRO A 52 -4.68 4.08 -10.85
CA PRO A 52 -5.95 4.68 -11.26
C PRO A 52 -6.82 3.76 -12.13
N VAL A 53 -6.25 2.73 -12.73
CA VAL A 53 -6.97 1.72 -13.51
C VAL A 53 -7.88 0.83 -12.65
N LYS A 54 -7.63 0.74 -11.35
CA LYS A 54 -8.45 -0.01 -10.38
C LYS A 54 -9.62 0.82 -9.83
N VAL A 55 -9.72 2.10 -10.21
CA VAL A 55 -10.70 3.04 -9.68
C VAL A 55 -11.87 3.19 -10.62
N ASP A 56 -13.04 2.82 -10.15
CA ASP A 56 -14.31 3.11 -10.83
C ASP A 56 -14.86 4.46 -10.33
N TYR A 57 -14.53 5.51 -11.04
CA TYR A 57 -14.92 6.89 -10.71
C TYR A 57 -16.43 7.15 -10.84
N PHE A 58 -17.13 6.30 -11.58
CA PHE A 58 -18.56 6.44 -11.77
C PHE A 58 -19.36 5.90 -10.56
N ASN A 59 -18.89 4.77 -10.01
CA ASN A 59 -19.54 4.13 -8.87
C ASN A 59 -18.85 4.40 -7.52
N PHE A 60 -17.90 5.31 -7.48
CA PHE A 60 -17.13 5.66 -6.28
C PHE A 60 -16.56 4.43 -5.56
N ARG A 61 -15.89 3.56 -6.31
CA ARG A 61 -15.34 2.34 -5.72
C ARG A 61 -13.95 2.01 -6.25
N VAL A 62 -13.17 1.39 -5.40
CA VAL A 62 -11.90 0.78 -5.72
C VAL A 62 -12.05 -0.72 -5.62
N GLU A 63 -11.89 -1.44 -6.74
CA GLU A 63 -12.10 -2.88 -6.84
C GLU A 63 -13.46 -3.30 -6.24
N GLU A 64 -13.43 -4.05 -5.12
CA GLU A 64 -14.63 -4.53 -4.45
C GLU A 64 -15.06 -3.64 -3.26
N LEU A 65 -14.32 -2.57 -2.98
CA LEU A 65 -14.63 -1.64 -1.89
C LEU A 65 -15.64 -0.59 -2.35
N GLN A 66 -16.66 -0.38 -1.54
CA GLN A 66 -17.60 0.72 -1.73
C GLN A 66 -17.16 1.89 -0.86
N ASP A 67 -16.84 3.02 -1.49
CA ASP A 67 -16.41 4.25 -0.81
C ASP A 67 -17.56 5.26 -0.75
N SER A 68 -17.49 6.23 0.16
CA SER A 68 -18.42 7.36 0.16
C SER A 68 -18.01 8.40 -0.88
N GLU A 69 -19.00 9.09 -1.45
CA GLU A 69 -18.75 10.18 -2.40
C GLU A 69 -17.85 11.28 -1.79
N GLU A 70 -18.08 11.62 -0.53
CA GLU A 70 -17.28 12.59 0.20
C GLU A 70 -15.79 12.17 0.32
N ASP A 71 -15.54 10.91 0.67
CA ASP A 71 -14.18 10.38 0.77
C ASP A 71 -13.51 10.34 -0.63
N PHE A 72 -14.28 10.05 -1.67
CA PHE A 72 -13.80 10.10 -3.06
C PHE A 72 -13.41 11.50 -3.50
N GLU A 73 -14.25 12.50 -3.27
CA GLU A 73 -13.96 13.91 -3.57
C GLU A 73 -12.70 14.38 -2.85
N LYS A 74 -12.59 14.07 -1.54
CA LYS A 74 -11.41 14.40 -0.74
C LYS A 74 -10.14 13.75 -1.30
N ALA A 75 -10.20 12.49 -1.69
CA ALA A 75 -9.06 11.79 -2.28
C ALA A 75 -8.65 12.38 -3.63
N ILE A 76 -9.60 12.80 -4.48
CA ILE A 76 -9.33 13.51 -5.73
C ILE A 76 -8.64 14.86 -5.48
N GLU A 77 -9.07 15.60 -4.47
CA GLU A 77 -8.42 16.86 -4.10
C GLU A 77 -6.99 16.65 -3.60
N MET A 78 -6.76 15.62 -2.80
CA MET A 78 -5.43 15.25 -2.36
C MET A 78 -4.54 14.88 -3.55
N LYS A 79 -5.02 14.08 -4.51
CA LYS A 79 -4.30 13.80 -5.75
C LYS A 79 -3.93 15.09 -6.50
N LYS A 80 -4.86 16.02 -6.66
CA LYS A 80 -4.60 17.31 -7.30
C LYS A 80 -3.52 18.09 -6.57
N ALA A 81 -3.50 18.07 -5.24
CA ALA A 81 -2.46 18.72 -4.43
C ALA A 81 -1.08 18.10 -4.68
N PHE A 82 -0.97 16.78 -4.76
CA PHE A 82 0.27 16.10 -5.15
C PHE A 82 0.79 16.55 -6.51
N TYR A 83 -0.08 16.69 -7.51
CA TYR A 83 0.34 17.13 -8.85
C TYR A 83 0.67 18.61 -8.94
N LYS A 84 0.18 19.43 -8.01
CA LYS A 84 0.53 20.86 -7.93
C LYS A 84 1.90 21.09 -7.29
N ASP A 85 2.32 20.23 -6.38
CA ASP A 85 3.64 20.31 -5.77
C ASP A 85 4.71 19.84 -6.77
N PRO A 86 5.71 20.69 -7.11
CA PRO A 86 6.71 20.34 -8.14
C PRO A 86 7.55 19.12 -7.78
N LEU A 87 7.89 18.95 -6.50
CA LEU A 87 8.70 17.81 -6.04
C LEU A 87 7.89 16.53 -6.06
N ALA A 88 6.68 16.54 -5.49
CA ALA A 88 5.79 15.39 -5.49
C ALA A 88 5.43 14.95 -6.92
N ASN A 89 5.13 15.90 -7.80
CA ASN A 89 4.84 15.64 -9.20
C ASN A 89 6.06 15.00 -9.91
N HIS A 90 7.26 15.51 -9.66
CA HIS A 90 8.49 14.94 -10.22
C HIS A 90 8.69 13.49 -9.74
N ILE A 91 8.55 13.24 -8.46
CA ILE A 91 8.67 11.90 -7.87
C ILE A 91 7.64 10.95 -8.49
N LEU A 92 6.36 11.34 -8.56
CA LEU A 92 5.30 10.53 -9.16
C LEU A 92 5.59 10.15 -10.62
N LYS A 93 6.12 11.10 -11.42
CA LYS A 93 6.43 10.85 -12.84
C LYS A 93 7.66 9.98 -13.07
N GLN A 94 8.59 9.96 -12.15
CA GLN A 94 9.85 9.22 -12.27
C GLN A 94 9.83 7.86 -11.56
N SER A 95 8.79 7.57 -10.80
CA SER A 95 8.69 6.35 -10.02
C SER A 95 7.93 5.26 -10.76
N ASP A 96 8.39 4.02 -10.59
CA ASP A 96 7.56 2.84 -10.78
C ASP A 96 6.56 2.76 -9.63
N MET A 97 5.30 2.53 -9.95
CA MET A 97 4.22 2.43 -8.97
C MET A 97 4.05 0.98 -8.51
N GLN A 98 3.72 0.78 -7.23
CA GLN A 98 3.41 -0.53 -6.65
C GLN A 98 4.52 -1.59 -6.89
N LYS A 99 5.77 -1.20 -6.69
CA LYS A 99 6.92 -2.06 -6.93
C LYS A 99 7.06 -3.17 -5.91
N VAL A 100 6.83 -4.40 -6.32
CA VAL A 100 7.05 -5.59 -5.49
C VAL A 100 8.52 -6.00 -5.54
N MET A 101 9.11 -6.20 -4.37
CA MET A 101 10.47 -6.73 -4.21
C MET A 101 10.45 -7.94 -3.29
N ILE A 102 11.17 -8.97 -3.71
CA ILE A 102 11.32 -10.21 -2.95
C ILE A 102 12.81 -10.50 -2.84
N LYS A 103 13.28 -10.76 -1.62
CA LYS A 103 14.68 -11.06 -1.36
C LYS A 103 14.84 -12.04 -0.20
N LYS A 104 15.75 -12.97 -0.35
CA LYS A 104 16.20 -13.81 0.76
C LYS A 104 17.12 -13.00 1.67
N ARG A 105 16.86 -13.01 2.96
CA ARG A 105 17.62 -12.28 3.98
C ARG A 105 18.05 -13.21 5.10
N SER A 106 19.27 -13.03 5.58
CA SER A 106 19.80 -13.70 6.74
C SER A 106 19.49 -12.87 7.99
N PHE A 107 19.09 -13.54 9.03
CA PHE A 107 18.76 -12.97 10.32
C PHE A 107 19.50 -13.74 11.40
N LYS A 108 19.80 -13.04 12.48
CA LYS A 108 20.32 -13.64 13.70
C LYS A 108 19.41 -13.28 14.87
N TYR A 109 18.99 -14.31 15.59
CA TYR A 109 18.28 -14.14 16.84
C TYR A 109 18.95 -15.00 17.90
N ASP A 110 19.51 -14.33 18.90
CA ASP A 110 20.35 -14.95 19.91
C ASP A 110 21.54 -15.69 19.26
N GLU A 111 21.69 -16.97 19.43
CA GLU A 111 22.75 -17.79 18.80
C GLU A 111 22.26 -18.54 17.54
N ILE A 112 21.02 -18.25 17.09
CA ILE A 112 20.42 -18.94 15.94
C ILE A 112 20.53 -18.05 14.70
N ASP A 113 21.22 -18.55 13.68
CA ASP A 113 21.23 -17.95 12.35
C ASP A 113 20.16 -18.63 11.48
N PHE A 114 19.35 -17.83 10.80
CA PHE A 114 18.33 -18.35 9.89
C PHE A 114 18.11 -17.44 8.69
N GLU A 115 17.54 -17.96 7.63
CA GLU A 115 17.23 -17.23 6.43
C GLU A 115 15.72 -17.26 6.16
N LEU A 116 15.17 -16.11 5.78
CA LEU A 116 13.79 -15.99 5.34
C LEU A 116 13.69 -15.28 3.99
N PRO A 117 12.84 -15.77 3.09
CA PRO A 117 12.39 -14.97 1.97
C PRO A 117 11.46 -13.88 2.48
N VAL A 118 11.80 -12.63 2.20
CA VAL A 118 11.01 -11.47 2.60
C VAL A 118 10.51 -10.73 1.38
N ARG A 119 9.32 -10.13 1.49
CA ARG A 119 8.72 -9.31 0.45
C ARG A 119 8.38 -7.92 0.99
N CYS A 120 8.46 -6.94 0.13
CA CYS A 120 7.90 -5.61 0.35
C CYS A 120 7.26 -5.09 -0.93
N LYS A 121 6.34 -4.15 -0.79
CA LYS A 121 5.76 -3.42 -1.90
C LYS A 121 5.93 -1.94 -1.62
N TRP A 122 6.57 -1.24 -2.54
CA TRP A 122 6.74 0.20 -2.51
C TRP A 122 5.62 0.86 -3.30
N ASP A 123 4.97 1.87 -2.74
CA ASP A 123 3.99 2.64 -3.48
C ASP A 123 4.66 3.39 -4.64
N LEU A 124 5.86 3.91 -4.39
CA LEU A 124 6.70 4.62 -5.36
C LEU A 124 8.14 4.07 -5.29
N TRP A 125 8.74 3.78 -6.44
CA TRP A 125 10.12 3.33 -6.51
C TRP A 125 10.88 4.02 -7.65
N MET A 126 11.99 4.70 -7.32
CA MET A 126 12.90 5.32 -8.28
C MET A 126 14.16 4.48 -8.42
N ASP A 127 14.25 3.69 -9.47
CA ASP A 127 15.33 2.71 -9.65
C ASP A 127 16.71 3.37 -9.74
N GLY A 128 16.84 4.45 -10.50
CA GLY A 128 18.09 5.18 -10.68
C GLY A 128 18.68 5.77 -9.38
N LEU A 129 17.84 6.11 -8.42
CA LEU A 129 18.24 6.61 -7.10
C LEU A 129 18.20 5.54 -6.03
N ARG A 130 17.68 4.35 -6.33
CA ARG A 130 17.40 3.28 -5.36
C ARG A 130 16.60 3.79 -4.16
N TRP A 131 15.63 4.65 -4.43
CA TRP A 131 14.79 5.30 -3.45
C TRP A 131 13.36 4.77 -3.51
N GLY A 132 12.80 4.49 -2.34
CA GLY A 132 11.42 4.05 -2.18
C GLY A 132 10.61 5.03 -1.36
N GLY A 133 9.37 5.26 -1.76
CA GLY A 133 8.39 6.06 -1.05
C GLY A 133 7.14 5.25 -0.70
N ASP A 134 6.49 5.66 0.37
CA ASP A 134 5.24 5.09 0.86
C ASP A 134 4.25 6.23 1.08
N LEU A 135 3.03 6.08 0.58
CA LEU A 135 1.98 7.08 0.69
C LEU A 135 1.20 6.88 1.99
N LYS A 136 1.10 7.92 2.79
CA LYS A 136 0.31 7.91 4.03
C LYS A 136 -0.68 9.05 4.03
N SER A 137 -1.93 8.74 4.31
CA SER A 137 -2.93 9.75 4.67
C SER A 137 -2.94 9.92 6.18
N THR A 138 -2.95 11.18 6.63
CA THR A 138 -3.21 11.52 8.04
C THR A 138 -4.60 12.12 8.14
N THR A 139 -5.39 11.60 9.05
CA THR A 139 -6.71 12.16 9.39
C THR A 139 -6.56 13.22 10.48
#